data_30e350eb8e130d380d9e7460706c2de9
#
_entry.id   30e350eb8e130d380d9e7460706c2de9
#
_cell.length_a   1.000
_cell.length_b   1.000
_cell.length_c   1.000
_cell.angle_alpha   90.00
_cell.angle_beta   90.00
_cell.angle_gamma   90.00
#
_symmetry.space_group_name_H-M   'P 1'
#
loop_
_entity.id
_entity.type
_entity.pdbx_description
1 polymer ?
#
loop_
_entity_poly.entity_id
_entity_poly.type
_entity_poly.pdbx_seq_one_letter_code
_entity_poly.pdbx_strand_id
1 'polypeptide(L)'
;MKGLQHGLDLLHQRGHELFMLVTDKFYRTKYRAVSQQLGLAEREMAHERGFVVVQIDSLAHEHLLSAIDQGYAPYLQRMMERGHELRMYTCGLPSSTPACQSAIMYGNSFNVPAFRWYDKRAGRTVSYKVPANNSALEREVGRGRRGILEGGSSYSNLISGGASRSLFTMSTVGQGSLLDGIKGLGFFILFALSPVRSIRVVVLSLSEALYAFAERTASYWKADRRVRFEGVFPLVRVLAHVFVKEMQTFAVMVDMYRGIPNIYTTYNTYDNMAHHYGPTTRPAMRAVRTVDRQIRQIDRMRRHSATGYDLYILSDHGQTPAVPFRQLHGESFGRYVARLVDDLTLTEHVEAEVEARSHVAFLADELRTAQQALSPKTARAVGRLRRYVE
;
A
#
# COMPACT_ATOMS: atom_id res chain seq x y z
N MET A 1 -6.06 -23.33 -26.84
CA MET A 1 -5.51 -22.82 -25.56
C MET A 1 -6.21 -21.59 -25.03
N LYS A 2 -6.52 -20.56 -25.82
CA LYS A 2 -7.27 -19.35 -25.34
C LYS A 2 -8.67 -19.67 -24.79
N GLY A 3 -9.42 -20.59 -25.36
CA GLY A 3 -10.76 -20.98 -24.89
C GLY A 3 -10.78 -21.72 -23.55
N LEU A 4 -9.77 -22.55 -23.28
CA LEU A 4 -9.65 -23.28 -22.01
C LEU A 4 -9.30 -22.34 -20.84
N GLN A 5 -8.42 -21.36 -21.10
CA GLN A 5 -8.08 -20.32 -20.11
C GLN A 5 -9.28 -19.42 -19.81
N HIS A 6 -10.06 -19.05 -20.82
CA HIS A 6 -11.29 -18.27 -20.62
C HIS A 6 -12.35 -19.03 -19.82
N GLY A 7 -12.51 -20.36 -20.09
CA GLY A 7 -13.39 -21.23 -19.31
C GLY A 7 -12.98 -21.40 -17.85
N LEU A 8 -11.69 -21.55 -17.60
CA LEU A 8 -11.13 -21.64 -16.23
C LEU A 8 -11.27 -20.31 -15.47
N ASP A 9 -11.07 -19.17 -16.14
CA ASP A 9 -11.28 -17.85 -15.55
C ASP A 9 -12.75 -17.61 -15.21
N LEU A 10 -13.69 -18.05 -16.05
CA LEU A 10 -15.14 -17.98 -15.79
C LEU A 10 -15.57 -18.88 -14.63
N LEU A 11 -15.06 -20.11 -14.56
CA LEU A 11 -15.33 -21.03 -13.46
C LEU A 11 -14.75 -20.50 -12.13
N HIS A 12 -13.55 -19.94 -12.19
CA HIS A 12 -12.93 -19.29 -11.02
C HIS A 12 -13.73 -18.04 -10.57
N GLN A 13 -14.25 -17.25 -11.51
CA GLN A 13 -15.09 -16.09 -11.20
C GLN A 13 -16.43 -16.52 -10.58
N ARG A 14 -17.12 -17.49 -11.14
CA ARG A 14 -18.41 -17.99 -10.59
C ARG A 14 -18.23 -18.69 -9.25
N GLY A 15 -17.21 -19.53 -9.10
CA GLY A 15 -16.88 -20.14 -7.81
C GLY A 15 -16.57 -19.10 -6.74
N HIS A 16 -15.85 -18.05 -7.12
CA HIS A 16 -15.54 -16.92 -6.23
C HIS A 16 -16.81 -16.10 -5.89
N GLU A 17 -17.74 -15.92 -6.81
CA GLU A 17 -19.01 -15.21 -6.57
C GLU A 17 -19.93 -15.99 -5.62
N LEU A 18 -20.08 -17.29 -5.83
CA LEU A 18 -20.87 -18.16 -4.95
C LEU A 18 -20.27 -18.23 -3.54
N PHE A 19 -18.96 -18.39 -3.46
CA PHE A 19 -18.21 -18.38 -2.21
C PHE A 19 -18.35 -17.04 -1.46
N MET A 20 -18.36 -15.91 -2.17
CA MET A 20 -18.55 -14.60 -1.57
C MET A 20 -19.99 -14.36 -1.07
N LEU A 21 -21.02 -14.93 -1.75
CA LEU A 21 -22.41 -14.87 -1.29
C LEU A 21 -22.63 -15.61 0.03
N VAL A 22 -22.07 -16.81 0.14
CA VAL A 22 -22.15 -17.64 1.37
C VAL A 22 -21.38 -16.98 2.52
N THR A 23 -20.22 -16.42 2.22
CA THR A 23 -19.39 -15.75 3.22
C THR A 23 -19.95 -14.41 3.69
N ASP A 24 -20.68 -13.68 2.86
CA ASP A 24 -21.24 -12.36 3.20
C ASP A 24 -22.22 -12.45 4.39
N LYS A 25 -23.14 -13.41 4.34
CA LYS A 25 -24.12 -13.67 5.43
C LYS A 25 -23.41 -14.12 6.72
N PHE A 26 -22.40 -14.99 6.59
CA PHE A 26 -21.60 -15.46 7.71
C PHE A 26 -20.80 -14.32 8.34
N TYR A 27 -20.19 -13.46 7.53
CA TYR A 27 -19.42 -12.33 8.04
C TYR A 27 -20.26 -11.27 8.72
N ARG A 28 -21.45 -10.94 8.24
CA ARG A 28 -22.37 -10.00 8.91
C ARG A 28 -22.70 -10.47 10.33
N THR A 29 -23.06 -11.73 10.49
CA THR A 29 -23.40 -12.30 11.79
C THR A 29 -22.18 -12.35 12.71
N LYS A 30 -21.04 -12.73 12.17
CA LYS A 30 -19.77 -12.82 12.91
C LYS A 30 -19.23 -11.45 13.31
N TYR A 31 -19.24 -10.46 12.41
CA TYR A 31 -18.77 -9.10 12.71
C TYR A 31 -19.66 -8.46 13.79
N ARG A 32 -20.97 -8.64 13.73
CA ARG A 32 -21.88 -8.16 14.78
C ARG A 32 -21.58 -8.81 16.14
N ALA A 33 -21.44 -10.12 16.18
CA ALA A 33 -21.14 -10.85 17.43
C ALA A 33 -19.76 -10.47 18.00
N VAL A 34 -18.75 -10.35 17.14
CA VAL A 34 -17.38 -10.03 17.59
C VAL A 34 -17.22 -8.54 17.92
N SER A 35 -17.89 -7.63 17.23
CA SER A 35 -17.90 -6.22 17.59
C SER A 35 -18.57 -5.99 18.94
N GLN A 36 -19.64 -6.72 19.24
CA GLN A 36 -20.29 -6.70 20.54
C GLN A 36 -19.37 -7.26 21.64
N GLN A 37 -18.71 -8.41 21.42
CA GLN A 37 -17.79 -9.00 22.39
C GLN A 37 -16.54 -8.16 22.67
N LEU A 38 -16.06 -7.40 21.67
CA LEU A 38 -14.88 -6.54 21.82
C LEU A 38 -15.25 -5.11 22.28
N GLY A 39 -16.51 -4.88 22.67
CA GLY A 39 -16.98 -3.55 23.09
C GLY A 39 -16.81 -2.50 21.98
N LEU A 40 -16.83 -2.94 20.72
CA LEU A 40 -16.90 -2.08 19.56
C LEU A 40 -18.37 -1.71 19.34
N ALA A 41 -18.97 -0.99 20.30
CA ALA A 41 -20.36 -0.57 20.23
C ALA A 41 -20.65 0.09 18.89
N GLU A 42 -21.77 -0.28 18.28
CA GLU A 42 -22.38 0.51 17.21
C GLU A 42 -22.55 1.92 17.80
N ARG A 43 -21.74 2.86 17.34
CA ARG A 43 -22.01 4.26 17.60
C ARG A 43 -23.28 4.52 16.80
N GLU A 44 -24.35 4.98 17.46
CA GLU A 44 -25.44 5.63 16.76
C GLU A 44 -24.84 6.86 16.06
N MET A 45 -24.36 6.64 14.84
CA MET A 45 -23.81 7.69 14.00
C MET A 45 -25.01 8.46 13.45
N ALA A 46 -25.03 9.75 13.73
CA ALA A 46 -25.85 10.66 12.96
C ALA A 46 -25.66 10.37 11.49
N HIS A 47 -26.73 10.48 10.70
CA HIS A 47 -26.80 10.16 9.25
C HIS A 47 -25.88 11.03 8.38
N GLU A 48 -24.67 11.31 8.82
CA GLU A 48 -23.70 12.06 8.05
C GLU A 48 -23.07 11.16 6.98
N ARG A 49 -23.04 11.71 5.76
CA ARG A 49 -22.41 11.09 4.62
C ARG A 49 -20.90 11.09 4.79
N GLY A 50 -20.25 9.95 4.67
CA GLY A 50 -18.80 9.80 4.75
C GLY A 50 -18.14 9.65 3.37
N PHE A 51 -16.81 9.57 3.33
CA PHE A 51 -16.10 9.24 2.11
C PHE A 51 -15.00 8.19 2.34
N VAL A 52 -14.73 7.43 1.28
CA VAL A 52 -13.59 6.51 1.21
C VAL A 52 -12.76 6.86 -0.01
N VAL A 53 -11.50 7.20 0.22
CA VAL A 53 -10.53 7.40 -0.85
C VAL A 53 -9.64 6.16 -0.97
N VAL A 54 -9.55 5.63 -2.19
CA VAL A 54 -8.65 4.54 -2.56
C VAL A 54 -7.65 5.08 -3.56
N GLN A 55 -6.40 5.24 -3.12
CA GLN A 55 -5.29 5.62 -3.99
C GLN A 55 -4.63 4.37 -4.57
N ILE A 56 -4.41 4.37 -5.87
CA ILE A 56 -3.54 3.41 -6.57
C ILE A 56 -2.27 4.19 -6.91
N ASP A 57 -1.22 3.95 -6.15
CA ASP A 57 0.02 4.71 -6.21
C ASP A 57 0.66 4.66 -7.60
N SER A 58 1.04 5.82 -8.14
CA SER A 58 1.73 6.07 -9.41
C SER A 58 1.04 5.57 -10.71
N LEU A 59 -0.26 5.23 -10.67
CA LEU A 59 -0.97 4.73 -11.85
C LEU A 59 -1.38 5.87 -12.79
N ALA A 60 -0.64 6.06 -13.89
CA ALA A 60 -0.98 7.03 -14.91
C ALA A 60 -2.33 6.72 -15.59
N HIS A 61 -3.02 7.78 -16.07
CA HIS A 61 -4.32 7.64 -16.73
C HIS A 61 -4.28 6.68 -17.92
N GLU A 62 -3.29 6.83 -18.80
CA GLU A 62 -3.09 5.95 -19.95
C GLU A 62 -2.78 4.49 -19.55
N HIS A 63 -2.08 4.28 -18.44
CA HIS A 63 -1.79 2.94 -17.94
C HIS A 63 -3.05 2.28 -17.37
N LEU A 64 -3.95 3.06 -16.74
CA LEU A 64 -5.26 2.54 -16.31
C LEU A 64 -6.12 2.14 -17.52
N LEU A 65 -6.20 2.97 -18.55
CA LEU A 65 -6.94 2.62 -19.78
C LEU A 65 -6.38 1.36 -20.42
N SER A 66 -5.05 1.25 -20.52
CA SER A 66 -4.39 0.05 -21.02
C SER A 66 -4.67 -1.19 -20.15
N ALA A 67 -4.72 -1.02 -18.81
CA ALA A 67 -5.06 -2.10 -17.90
C ALA A 67 -6.53 -2.56 -18.06
N ILE A 68 -7.46 -1.65 -18.33
CA ILE A 68 -8.87 -1.96 -18.62
C ILE A 68 -8.96 -2.72 -19.95
N ASP A 69 -8.36 -2.22 -21.01
CA ASP A 69 -8.36 -2.84 -22.35
C ASP A 69 -7.79 -4.25 -22.33
N GLN A 70 -6.70 -4.46 -21.59
CA GLN A 70 -6.08 -5.77 -21.42
C GLN A 70 -6.78 -6.69 -20.41
N GLY A 71 -7.90 -6.26 -19.79
CA GLY A 71 -8.67 -7.03 -18.83
C GLY A 71 -8.04 -7.16 -17.44
N TYR A 72 -7.09 -6.28 -17.08
CA TYR A 72 -6.49 -6.26 -15.74
C TYR A 72 -7.29 -5.45 -14.71
N ALA A 73 -8.25 -4.61 -15.14
CA ALA A 73 -9.09 -3.82 -14.24
C ALA A 73 -10.60 -4.01 -14.52
N PRO A 74 -11.12 -5.27 -14.49
CA PRO A 74 -12.50 -5.56 -14.88
C PRO A 74 -13.53 -4.99 -13.93
N TYR A 75 -13.21 -4.71 -12.68
CA TYR A 75 -14.13 -4.10 -11.75
C TYR A 75 -14.24 -2.59 -11.98
N LEU A 76 -13.12 -1.90 -12.17
CA LEU A 76 -13.08 -0.48 -12.54
C LEU A 76 -13.82 -0.24 -13.85
N GLN A 77 -13.63 -1.10 -14.87
CA GLN A 77 -14.40 -1.04 -16.10
C GLN A 77 -15.90 -1.08 -15.82
N ARG A 78 -16.37 -2.05 -15.04
CA ARG A 78 -17.80 -2.15 -14.67
C ARG A 78 -18.32 -0.98 -13.85
N MET A 79 -17.46 -0.32 -13.06
CA MET A 79 -17.85 0.90 -12.36
C MET A 79 -18.11 2.03 -13.34
N MET A 80 -17.26 2.20 -14.35
CA MET A 80 -17.47 3.17 -15.42
C MET A 80 -18.77 2.88 -16.22
N GLU A 81 -19.01 1.62 -16.56
CA GLU A 81 -20.28 1.17 -17.22
C GLU A 81 -21.53 1.45 -16.36
N ARG A 82 -21.37 1.59 -15.03
CA ARG A 82 -22.45 1.91 -14.09
C ARG A 82 -22.55 3.40 -13.75
N GLY A 83 -21.87 4.26 -14.50
CA GLY A 83 -21.96 5.71 -14.36
C GLY A 83 -20.91 6.35 -13.47
N HIS A 84 -19.88 5.60 -13.04
CA HIS A 84 -18.68 6.25 -12.45
C HIS A 84 -17.89 6.94 -13.54
N GLU A 85 -17.50 8.17 -13.28
CA GLU A 85 -16.77 9.00 -14.24
C GLU A 85 -15.26 8.86 -14.02
N LEU A 86 -14.51 8.59 -15.09
CA LEU A 86 -13.06 8.65 -15.10
C LEU A 86 -12.61 10.04 -15.59
N ARG A 87 -11.85 10.74 -14.76
CA ARG A 87 -11.29 12.04 -15.09
C ARG A 87 -9.77 12.01 -15.02
N MET A 88 -9.14 12.57 -16.05
CA MET A 88 -7.71 12.84 -16.04
C MET A 88 -7.47 14.15 -15.28
N TYR A 89 -6.40 14.18 -14.46
CA TYR A 89 -5.91 15.39 -13.85
C TYR A 89 -4.38 15.45 -13.91
N THR A 90 -3.83 16.65 -13.74
CA THR A 90 -2.38 16.86 -13.67
C THR A 90 -1.97 17.04 -12.21
N CYS A 91 -1.08 16.19 -11.72
CA CYS A 91 -0.67 16.16 -10.32
C CYS A 91 0.22 17.33 -9.87
N GLY A 92 0.66 18.18 -10.78
CA GLY A 92 1.59 19.28 -10.49
C GLY A 92 3.04 18.84 -10.30
N LEU A 93 3.87 19.73 -9.77
CA LEU A 93 5.29 19.53 -9.50
C LEU A 93 5.61 19.80 -8.02
N PRO A 94 6.47 18.98 -7.41
CA PRO A 94 7.05 17.74 -7.94
C PRO A 94 6.01 16.62 -8.01
N SER A 95 6.10 15.80 -9.06
CA SER A 95 5.27 14.61 -9.27
C SER A 95 5.80 13.46 -8.40
N SER A 96 5.47 13.49 -7.11
CA SER A 96 5.93 12.51 -6.12
C SER A 96 4.92 12.31 -5.00
N THR A 97 4.81 11.10 -4.47
CA THR A 97 3.86 10.74 -3.42
C THR A 97 3.87 11.71 -2.23
N PRO A 98 5.02 12.16 -1.64
CA PRO A 98 4.99 13.09 -0.53
C PRO A 98 4.31 14.42 -0.86
N ALA A 99 4.61 15.00 -2.02
CA ALA A 99 4.02 16.27 -2.45
C ALA A 99 2.54 16.11 -2.76
N CYS A 100 2.18 15.07 -3.52
CA CYS A 100 0.81 14.81 -3.93
C CYS A 100 -0.09 14.47 -2.73
N GLN A 101 0.33 13.61 -1.82
CA GLN A 101 -0.43 13.31 -0.61
C GLN A 101 -0.57 14.54 0.30
N SER A 102 0.49 15.36 0.43
CA SER A 102 0.42 16.62 1.16
C SER A 102 -0.61 17.58 0.57
N ALA A 103 -0.63 17.71 -0.77
CA ALA A 103 -1.61 18.52 -1.48
C ALA A 103 -3.04 17.97 -1.31
N ILE A 104 -3.24 16.66 -1.46
CA ILE A 104 -4.55 16.01 -1.32
C ILE A 104 -5.07 16.12 0.11
N MET A 105 -4.23 15.85 1.12
CA MET A 105 -4.67 15.75 2.51
C MET A 105 -4.76 17.08 3.25
N TYR A 106 -3.93 18.07 2.86
CA TYR A 106 -3.85 19.36 3.54
C TYR A 106 -4.03 20.58 2.63
N GLY A 107 -4.18 20.37 1.30
CA GLY A 107 -4.21 21.44 0.31
C GLY A 107 -2.89 22.21 0.23
N ASN A 108 -1.77 21.57 0.59
CA ASN A 108 -0.45 22.22 0.69
C ASN A 108 0.67 21.24 0.36
N SER A 109 1.45 21.53 -0.66
CA SER A 109 2.68 20.81 -1.01
C SER A 109 3.91 21.72 -0.99
N PHE A 110 3.79 22.92 -0.43
CA PHE A 110 4.91 23.86 -0.34
C PHE A 110 6.03 23.28 0.52
N ASN A 111 7.28 23.49 0.12
CA ASN A 111 8.47 22.93 0.76
C ASN A 111 8.62 21.40 0.72
N VAL A 112 7.93 20.73 -0.20
CA VAL A 112 8.11 19.29 -0.46
C VAL A 112 8.79 19.12 -1.83
N PRO A 113 10.15 19.27 -1.91
CA PRO A 113 10.83 19.38 -3.20
C PRO A 113 10.97 18.05 -3.94
N ALA A 114 10.98 16.93 -3.22
CA ALA A 114 11.11 15.59 -3.78
C ALA A 114 10.82 14.52 -2.73
N PHE A 115 10.87 13.24 -3.12
CA PHE A 115 10.85 12.12 -2.18
C PHE A 115 12.11 12.08 -1.30
N ARG A 116 13.23 12.52 -1.88
CA ARG A 116 14.52 12.65 -1.21
C ARG A 116 15.28 13.85 -1.77
N TRP A 117 15.93 14.64 -0.88
CA TRP A 117 16.78 15.76 -1.27
C TRP A 117 17.84 16.04 -0.23
N TYR A 118 18.85 16.80 -0.61
CA TYR A 118 19.84 17.33 0.31
C TYR A 118 19.39 18.72 0.79
N ASP A 119 19.13 18.84 2.10
CA ASP A 119 18.83 20.12 2.72
C ASP A 119 20.16 20.87 2.99
N LYS A 120 20.45 21.86 2.14
CA LYS A 120 21.67 22.65 2.24
C LYS A 120 21.74 23.47 3.53
N ARG A 121 20.61 23.88 4.11
CA ARG A 121 20.56 24.65 5.35
C ARG A 121 20.84 23.77 6.57
N ALA A 122 20.27 22.59 6.58
CA ALA A 122 20.45 21.61 7.65
C ALA A 122 21.70 20.74 7.46
N GLY A 123 22.40 20.81 6.31
CA GLY A 123 23.58 20.02 6.00
C GLY A 123 23.33 18.51 5.96
N ARG A 124 22.11 18.07 5.65
CA ARG A 124 21.72 16.65 5.71
C ARG A 124 20.81 16.22 4.58
N THR A 125 20.84 14.93 4.26
CA THR A 125 19.86 14.33 3.37
C THR A 125 18.54 14.09 4.12
N VAL A 126 17.43 14.53 3.54
CA VAL A 126 16.06 14.24 3.98
C VAL A 126 15.46 13.19 3.04
N SER A 127 14.86 12.15 3.59
CA SER A 127 14.18 11.11 2.83
C SER A 127 12.85 10.75 3.52
N TYR A 128 11.77 10.73 2.77
CA TYR A 128 10.45 10.33 3.29
C TYR A 128 10.26 8.81 3.41
N LYS A 129 11.30 8.03 3.13
CA LYS A 129 11.38 6.63 3.56
C LYS A 129 11.65 6.48 5.06
N VAL A 130 12.08 7.55 5.72
CA VAL A 130 12.36 7.59 7.17
C VAL A 130 11.13 8.12 7.91
N PRO A 131 10.49 7.34 8.82
CA PRO A 131 9.27 7.74 9.51
C PRO A 131 9.34 9.10 10.21
N ALA A 132 10.45 9.40 10.88
CA ALA A 132 10.67 10.69 11.57
C ALA A 132 10.57 11.90 10.62
N ASN A 133 11.02 11.74 9.36
CA ASN A 133 10.91 12.80 8.36
C ASN A 133 9.46 12.99 7.91
N ASN A 134 8.66 11.92 7.83
CA ASN A 134 7.23 12.02 7.52
C ASN A 134 6.44 12.70 8.63
N SER A 135 6.76 12.44 9.90
CA SER A 135 6.18 13.16 11.03
C SER A 135 6.51 14.65 11.01
N ALA A 136 7.75 14.99 10.63
CA ALA A 136 8.18 16.39 10.49
C ALA A 136 7.46 17.07 9.30
N LEU A 137 7.37 16.39 8.15
CA LEU A 137 6.63 16.86 6.99
C LEU A 137 5.18 17.15 7.36
N GLU A 138 4.50 16.20 8.00
CA GLU A 138 3.08 16.36 8.35
C GLU A 138 2.85 17.57 9.27
N ARG A 139 3.72 17.78 10.28
CA ARG A 139 3.65 18.98 11.12
C ARG A 139 3.85 20.28 10.33
N GLU A 140 4.68 20.26 9.31
CA GLU A 140 4.96 21.44 8.48
C GLU A 140 3.79 21.75 7.53
N VAL A 141 3.35 20.77 6.73
CA VAL A 141 2.28 20.98 5.74
C VAL A 141 0.92 21.18 6.41
N GLY A 142 0.70 20.58 7.58
CA GLY A 142 -0.52 20.69 8.37
C GLY A 142 -0.59 21.93 9.26
N ARG A 143 0.46 22.76 9.33
CA ARG A 143 0.49 23.94 10.20
C ARG A 143 -0.63 24.92 9.87
N GLY A 144 -1.55 25.14 10.82
CA GLY A 144 -2.71 26.02 10.66
C GLY A 144 -3.78 25.48 9.68
N ARG A 145 -3.74 24.19 9.34
CA ARG A 145 -4.67 23.53 8.42
C ARG A 145 -5.31 22.32 9.05
N ARG A 146 -6.55 22.08 8.68
CA ARG A 146 -7.23 20.81 9.01
C ARG A 146 -6.95 19.78 7.92
N GLY A 147 -6.56 18.58 8.32
CA GLY A 147 -6.45 17.47 7.39
C GLY A 147 -7.82 16.91 7.02
N ILE A 148 -7.97 16.42 5.78
CA ILE A 148 -9.25 15.87 5.31
C ILE A 148 -9.69 14.61 6.08
N LEU A 149 -8.77 13.97 6.82
CA LEU A 149 -9.04 12.76 7.60
C LEU A 149 -9.25 13.04 9.10
N GLU A 150 -9.46 14.28 9.50
CA GLU A 150 -9.72 14.61 10.91
C GLU A 150 -10.90 13.78 11.45
N GLY A 151 -10.66 13.06 12.55
CA GLY A 151 -11.62 12.10 13.12
C GLY A 151 -11.77 10.78 12.37
N GLY A 152 -11.08 10.62 11.26
CA GLY A 152 -11.14 9.46 10.36
C GLY A 152 -9.97 8.49 10.49
N SER A 153 -9.67 7.79 9.39
CA SER A 153 -8.67 6.73 9.32
C SER A 153 -7.74 6.85 8.12
N SER A 154 -6.45 6.56 8.31
CA SER A 154 -5.38 6.60 7.31
C SER A 154 -4.66 5.25 7.24
N TYR A 155 -4.59 4.65 6.04
CA TYR A 155 -4.04 3.31 5.82
C TYR A 155 -2.96 3.30 4.73
N SER A 156 -1.75 2.90 5.10
CA SER A 156 -0.59 2.79 4.18
C SER A 156 -0.25 4.09 3.45
N ASN A 157 -0.37 5.23 4.14
CA ASN A 157 -0.04 6.56 3.62
C ASN A 157 1.34 7.02 4.15
N LEU A 158 1.92 8.05 3.53
CA LEU A 158 3.11 8.71 4.07
C LEU A 158 2.77 9.59 5.27
N ILE A 159 1.61 10.26 5.22
CA ILE A 159 1.12 11.16 6.28
C ILE A 159 -0.29 10.75 6.70
N SER A 160 -0.69 11.15 7.92
CA SER A 160 -1.97 10.73 8.48
C SER A 160 -3.16 11.55 7.99
N GLY A 161 -2.95 12.76 7.48
CA GLY A 161 -4.01 13.66 7.06
C GLY A 161 -4.91 14.12 8.23
N GLY A 162 -4.39 14.12 9.46
CA GLY A 162 -5.15 14.42 10.68
C GLY A 162 -6.01 13.26 11.19
N ALA A 163 -5.82 12.05 10.66
CA ALA A 163 -6.58 10.89 11.08
C ALA A 163 -6.35 10.54 12.55
N SER A 164 -7.42 10.20 13.26
CA SER A 164 -7.36 9.70 14.63
C SER A 164 -6.96 8.23 14.74
N ARG A 165 -6.94 7.52 13.58
CA ARG A 165 -6.57 6.11 13.44
C ARG A 165 -5.66 5.93 12.25
N SER A 166 -4.62 5.17 12.42
CA SER A 166 -3.69 4.86 11.33
C SER A 166 -3.15 3.45 11.44
N LEU A 167 -2.89 2.82 10.28
CA LEU A 167 -2.21 1.55 10.18
C LEU A 167 -1.26 1.60 8.98
N PHE A 168 0.01 1.23 9.19
CA PHE A 168 1.07 1.30 8.18
C PHE A 168 1.30 2.72 7.61
N THR A 169 0.89 3.77 8.34
CA THR A 169 1.08 5.17 7.95
C THR A 169 2.42 5.66 8.49
N MET A 170 3.29 6.16 7.61
CA MET A 170 4.69 6.44 7.93
C MET A 170 4.86 7.54 8.98
N SER A 171 4.06 8.59 8.95
CA SER A 171 4.17 9.71 9.91
C SER A 171 3.78 9.35 11.34
N THR A 172 3.03 8.26 11.52
CA THR A 172 2.56 7.80 12.84
C THR A 172 3.37 6.64 13.41
N VAL A 173 4.34 6.12 12.64
CA VAL A 173 5.26 5.08 13.12
C VAL A 173 6.10 5.62 14.28
N GLY A 174 6.16 4.86 15.37
CA GLY A 174 6.89 5.26 16.58
C GLY A 174 6.18 6.28 17.49
N GLN A 175 4.98 6.76 17.12
CA GLN A 175 4.17 7.67 17.96
C GLN A 175 3.12 6.93 18.81
N GLY A 176 3.01 5.66 18.69
CA GLY A 176 2.14 4.73 19.41
C GLY A 176 2.26 3.36 18.81
N SER A 177 1.91 2.32 19.56
CA SER A 177 1.90 0.97 19.03
C SER A 177 0.88 0.85 17.90
N LEU A 178 1.23 0.12 16.85
CA LEU A 178 0.29 -0.44 15.87
C LEU A 178 -0.91 -1.10 16.59
N LEU A 179 -0.67 -1.56 17.80
CA LEU A 179 -1.61 -2.16 18.71
C LEU A 179 -2.47 -1.14 19.47
N ASP A 180 -2.04 0.11 19.64
CA ASP A 180 -2.80 1.13 20.39
C ASP A 180 -3.84 1.84 19.52
N GLY A 181 -3.54 2.05 18.23
CA GLY A 181 -4.44 2.73 17.29
C GLY A 181 -5.68 1.91 16.93
N ILE A 182 -5.58 0.59 16.99
CA ILE A 182 -6.67 -0.35 16.78
C ILE A 182 -6.67 -1.26 18.00
N LYS A 183 -7.31 -0.91 19.10
CA LYS A 183 -7.30 -1.73 20.32
C LYS A 183 -6.61 -3.11 20.13
N GLY A 184 -5.35 -3.04 19.83
CA GLY A 184 -4.29 -3.99 19.81
C GLY A 184 -4.52 -5.33 19.11
N LEU A 185 -4.11 -6.36 19.82
CA LEU A 185 -4.21 -7.79 19.48
C LEU A 185 -5.59 -8.19 18.93
N GLY A 186 -6.67 -7.51 19.32
CA GLY A 186 -8.03 -7.80 18.88
C GLY A 186 -8.24 -7.69 17.37
N PHE A 187 -7.62 -6.74 16.69
CA PHE A 187 -7.73 -6.61 15.23
C PHE A 187 -7.01 -7.75 14.49
N PHE A 188 -5.81 -8.11 14.93
CA PHE A 188 -5.06 -9.24 14.36
C PHE A 188 -5.75 -10.57 14.67
N ILE A 189 -6.34 -10.71 15.86
CA ILE A 189 -7.16 -11.88 16.21
C ILE A 189 -8.41 -11.94 15.31
N LEU A 190 -9.10 -10.81 15.08
CA LEU A 190 -10.24 -10.76 14.18
C LEU A 190 -9.88 -11.13 12.74
N PHE A 191 -8.72 -10.63 12.27
CA PHE A 191 -8.20 -10.98 10.96
C PHE A 191 -7.86 -12.48 10.90
N ALA A 192 -7.14 -13.00 11.89
CA ALA A 192 -6.74 -14.40 11.96
C ALA A 192 -7.91 -15.38 12.19
N LEU A 193 -8.92 -14.97 12.97
CA LEU A 193 -10.14 -15.75 13.21
C LEU A 193 -11.08 -15.77 11.98
N SER A 194 -10.75 -15.07 10.90
CA SER A 194 -11.44 -15.20 9.63
C SER A 194 -10.78 -16.32 8.79
N PRO A 195 -11.22 -17.60 8.91
CA PRO A 195 -10.51 -18.73 8.30
C PRO A 195 -10.40 -18.58 6.78
N VAL A 196 -11.44 -18.08 6.15
CA VAL A 196 -11.48 -17.84 4.72
C VAL A 196 -10.43 -16.79 4.29
N ARG A 197 -10.28 -15.72 5.06
CA ARG A 197 -9.30 -14.67 4.76
C ARG A 197 -7.88 -15.16 5.03
N SER A 198 -7.67 -15.90 6.11
CA SER A 198 -6.39 -16.51 6.43
C SER A 198 -5.95 -17.52 5.36
N ILE A 199 -6.85 -18.41 4.94
CA ILE A 199 -6.60 -19.34 3.82
C ILE A 199 -6.29 -18.57 2.55
N ARG A 200 -7.06 -17.53 2.24
CA ARG A 200 -6.83 -16.67 1.08
C ARG A 200 -5.45 -16.01 1.11
N VAL A 201 -5.04 -15.46 2.25
CA VAL A 201 -3.70 -14.87 2.43
C VAL A 201 -2.61 -15.92 2.19
N VAL A 202 -2.74 -17.12 2.77
CA VAL A 202 -1.78 -18.21 2.55
C VAL A 202 -1.71 -18.59 1.07
N VAL A 203 -2.85 -18.82 0.42
CA VAL A 203 -2.90 -19.20 -1.01
C VAL A 203 -2.30 -18.10 -1.90
N LEU A 204 -2.64 -16.84 -1.65
CA LEU A 204 -2.09 -15.70 -2.39
C LEU A 204 -0.59 -15.54 -2.14
N SER A 205 -0.11 -15.75 -0.90
CA SER A 205 1.31 -15.70 -0.56
C SER A 205 2.10 -16.79 -1.28
N LEU A 206 1.59 -18.01 -1.29
CA LEU A 206 2.20 -19.12 -2.03
C LEU A 206 2.19 -18.85 -3.54
N SER A 207 1.08 -18.36 -4.07
CA SER A 207 1.00 -18.03 -5.50
C SER A 207 1.98 -16.92 -5.88
N GLU A 208 2.13 -15.88 -5.06
CA GLU A 208 3.05 -14.78 -5.29
C GLU A 208 4.52 -15.25 -5.18
N ALA A 209 4.83 -16.11 -4.22
CA ALA A 209 6.15 -16.72 -4.08
C ALA A 209 6.50 -17.59 -5.30
N LEU A 210 5.57 -18.42 -5.79
CA LEU A 210 5.74 -19.22 -6.99
C LEU A 210 5.92 -18.35 -8.24
N TYR A 211 5.21 -17.23 -8.34
CA TYR A 211 5.39 -16.27 -9.42
C TYR A 211 6.76 -15.60 -9.38
N ALA A 212 7.18 -15.13 -8.21
CA ALA A 212 8.51 -14.54 -8.03
C ALA A 212 9.61 -15.54 -8.43
N PHE A 213 9.46 -16.80 -8.06
CA PHE A 213 10.38 -17.87 -8.46
C PHE A 213 10.36 -18.13 -9.96
N ALA A 214 9.18 -18.20 -10.59
CA ALA A 214 9.03 -18.41 -12.02
C ALA A 214 9.59 -17.24 -12.85
N GLU A 215 9.35 -16.00 -12.43
CA GLU A 215 9.92 -14.81 -13.06
C GLU A 215 11.45 -14.80 -12.95
N ARG A 216 11.98 -15.17 -11.78
CA ARG A 216 13.43 -15.30 -11.58
C ARG A 216 14.07 -16.33 -12.48
N THR A 217 13.49 -17.53 -12.57
CA THR A 217 14.00 -18.59 -13.44
C THR A 217 13.91 -18.20 -14.91
N ALA A 218 12.79 -17.63 -15.36
CA ALA A 218 12.62 -17.16 -16.73
C ALA A 218 13.63 -16.06 -17.10
N SER A 219 13.93 -15.15 -16.19
CA SER A 219 14.91 -14.07 -16.40
C SER A 219 16.34 -14.60 -16.44
N TYR A 220 16.66 -15.60 -15.61
CA TYR A 220 17.96 -16.28 -15.65
C TYR A 220 18.22 -16.93 -17.01
N TRP A 221 17.21 -17.62 -17.57
CA TRP A 221 17.30 -18.26 -18.88
C TRP A 221 17.37 -17.27 -20.06
N LYS A 222 16.79 -16.08 -19.93
CA LYS A 222 16.79 -15.04 -20.97
C LYS A 222 18.03 -14.15 -20.96
N ALA A 223 18.98 -14.40 -20.05
CA ALA A 223 20.17 -13.56 -19.83
C ALA A 223 19.81 -12.06 -19.67
N ASP A 224 18.60 -11.75 -19.21
CA ASP A 224 18.15 -10.39 -19.04
C ASP A 224 18.87 -9.76 -17.84
N ARG A 225 19.82 -8.86 -18.12
CA ARG A 225 20.61 -8.15 -17.11
C ARG A 225 19.78 -7.27 -16.15
N ARG A 226 18.48 -7.14 -16.42
CA ARG A 226 17.54 -6.38 -15.56
C ARG A 226 17.26 -7.07 -14.22
N VAL A 227 17.40 -8.38 -14.16
CA VAL A 227 17.17 -9.15 -12.95
C VAL A 227 18.50 -9.50 -12.29
N ARG A 228 19.08 -8.53 -11.63
CA ARG A 228 20.19 -8.79 -10.69
C ARG A 228 19.60 -9.17 -9.32
N PHE A 229 20.30 -10.12 -8.68
CA PHE A 229 20.11 -10.65 -7.35
C PHE A 229 19.12 -9.83 -6.50
N GLU A 230 17.86 -10.29 -6.45
CA GLU A 230 16.75 -9.58 -5.78
C GLU A 230 16.84 -9.65 -4.24
N GLY A 231 17.85 -10.32 -3.70
CA GLY A 231 18.06 -10.44 -2.25
C GLY A 231 16.79 -10.88 -1.53
N VAL A 232 16.31 -10.04 -0.62
CA VAL A 232 15.08 -10.25 0.19
C VAL A 232 13.81 -9.78 -0.54
N PHE A 233 13.91 -9.20 -1.74
CA PHE A 233 12.76 -8.61 -2.46
C PHE A 233 11.56 -9.56 -2.65
N PRO A 234 11.74 -10.86 -2.98
CA PRO A 234 10.61 -11.79 -3.05
C PRO A 234 9.83 -11.93 -1.73
N LEU A 235 10.52 -11.88 -0.60
CA LEU A 235 9.88 -11.94 0.72
C LEU A 235 9.14 -10.62 1.03
N VAL A 236 9.77 -9.48 0.76
CA VAL A 236 9.16 -8.15 0.89
C VAL A 236 7.93 -8.05 -0.02
N ARG A 237 8.00 -8.57 -1.23
CA ARG A 237 6.91 -8.63 -2.19
C ARG A 237 5.72 -9.42 -1.62
N VAL A 238 5.93 -10.62 -1.08
CA VAL A 238 4.86 -11.40 -0.44
C VAL A 238 4.26 -10.65 0.75
N LEU A 239 5.10 -10.11 1.62
CA LEU A 239 4.66 -9.41 2.82
C LEU A 239 3.86 -8.15 2.48
N ALA A 240 4.41 -7.27 1.64
CA ALA A 240 3.79 -6.00 1.28
C ALA A 240 2.60 -6.19 0.33
N HIS A 241 2.73 -7.01 -0.72
CA HIS A 241 1.72 -7.12 -1.77
C HIS A 241 0.57 -8.06 -1.42
N VAL A 242 0.72 -8.93 -0.43
CA VAL A 242 -0.37 -9.81 -0.02
C VAL A 242 -0.84 -9.45 1.37
N PHE A 243 0.02 -9.60 2.38
CA PHE A 243 -0.39 -9.45 3.77
C PHE A 243 -0.82 -8.02 4.11
N VAL A 244 0.03 -7.02 3.86
CA VAL A 244 -0.29 -5.62 4.16
C VAL A 244 -1.53 -5.17 3.41
N LYS A 245 -1.64 -5.51 2.12
CA LYS A 245 -2.80 -5.19 1.28
C LYS A 245 -4.11 -5.80 1.81
N GLU A 246 -4.12 -7.06 2.21
CA GLU A 246 -5.32 -7.71 2.77
C GLU A 246 -5.67 -7.13 4.15
N MET A 247 -4.67 -6.81 4.97
CA MET A 247 -4.84 -6.18 6.27
C MET A 247 -5.44 -4.78 6.16
N GLN A 248 -4.89 -3.92 5.28
CA GLN A 248 -5.42 -2.56 5.10
C GLN A 248 -6.84 -2.57 4.54
N THR A 249 -7.14 -3.45 3.55
CA THR A 249 -8.50 -3.61 3.04
C THR A 249 -9.47 -4.03 4.14
N PHE A 250 -9.06 -4.97 4.98
CA PHE A 250 -9.85 -5.39 6.13
C PHE A 250 -10.08 -4.25 7.12
N ALA A 251 -9.05 -3.45 7.42
CA ALA A 251 -9.17 -2.28 8.30
C ALA A 251 -10.16 -1.24 7.74
N VAL A 252 -10.06 -0.93 6.45
CA VAL A 252 -11.04 -0.04 5.76
C VAL A 252 -12.47 -0.57 5.94
N MET A 253 -12.71 -1.86 5.70
CA MET A 253 -14.05 -2.45 5.82
C MET A 253 -14.56 -2.46 7.27
N VAL A 254 -13.68 -2.68 8.25
CA VAL A 254 -14.03 -2.60 9.68
C VAL A 254 -14.42 -1.18 10.04
N ASP A 255 -13.68 -0.18 9.59
CA ASP A 255 -13.99 1.22 9.89
C ASP A 255 -15.26 1.71 9.19
N MET A 256 -15.51 1.26 7.95
CA MET A 256 -16.79 1.50 7.28
C MET A 256 -17.97 0.89 8.05
N TYR A 257 -17.80 -0.34 8.56
CA TYR A 257 -18.80 -0.99 9.41
C TYR A 257 -19.06 -0.21 10.71
N ARG A 258 -18.02 0.43 11.26
CA ARG A 258 -18.09 1.26 12.47
C ARG A 258 -18.61 2.68 12.20
N GLY A 259 -18.88 3.03 10.95
CA GLY A 259 -19.35 4.35 10.55
C GLY A 259 -18.29 5.45 10.67
N ILE A 260 -16.99 5.13 10.53
CA ILE A 260 -15.92 6.14 10.51
C ILE A 260 -16.08 7.01 9.27
N PRO A 261 -16.23 8.36 9.41
CA PRO A 261 -16.68 9.19 8.29
C PRO A 261 -15.68 9.33 7.15
N ASN A 262 -14.38 9.44 7.47
CA ASN A 262 -13.35 9.81 6.51
C ASN A 262 -12.28 8.73 6.49
N ILE A 263 -12.12 8.01 5.38
CA ILE A 263 -11.19 6.88 5.26
C ILE A 263 -10.32 7.08 4.02
N TYR A 264 -9.00 6.95 4.15
CA TYR A 264 -8.07 6.99 3.03
C TYR A 264 -7.11 5.80 3.09
N THR A 265 -6.95 5.11 1.97
CA THR A 265 -6.05 3.97 1.84
C THR A 265 -5.25 4.03 0.55
N THR A 266 -3.92 3.80 0.62
CA THR A 266 -3.02 3.77 -0.53
C THR A 266 -2.52 2.36 -0.81
N TYR A 267 -2.69 1.89 -2.04
CA TYR A 267 -2.15 0.63 -2.54
C TYR A 267 -0.88 0.85 -3.35
N ASN A 268 0.28 0.56 -2.77
CA ASN A 268 1.60 0.75 -3.39
C ASN A 268 2.04 -0.42 -4.28
N THR A 269 1.16 -1.42 -4.47
CA THR A 269 1.52 -2.66 -5.18
C THR A 269 1.91 -2.39 -6.63
N TYR A 270 1.19 -1.48 -7.33
CA TYR A 270 1.49 -1.13 -8.71
C TYR A 270 2.79 -0.33 -8.79
N ASP A 271 2.97 0.69 -7.95
CA ASP A 271 4.17 1.52 -7.90
C ASP A 271 5.44 0.68 -7.74
N ASN A 272 5.46 -0.22 -6.75
CA ASN A 272 6.59 -1.12 -6.51
C ASN A 272 6.91 -2.01 -7.72
N MET A 273 5.88 -2.55 -8.39
CA MET A 273 6.09 -3.36 -9.59
C MET A 273 6.54 -2.51 -10.79
N ALA A 274 6.00 -1.31 -10.94
CA ALA A 274 6.34 -0.39 -12.00
C ALA A 274 7.79 0.11 -11.87
N HIS A 275 8.25 0.42 -10.67
CA HIS A 275 9.64 0.76 -10.39
C HIS A 275 10.61 -0.38 -10.72
N HIS A 276 10.22 -1.62 -10.41
CA HIS A 276 11.11 -2.77 -10.57
C HIS A 276 11.14 -3.30 -12.02
N TYR A 277 9.98 -3.40 -12.66
CA TYR A 277 9.83 -4.05 -13.97
C TYR A 277 9.48 -3.08 -15.11
N GLY A 278 9.06 -1.86 -14.78
CA GLY A 278 8.50 -0.88 -15.72
C GLY A 278 6.96 -0.84 -15.67
N PRO A 279 6.37 0.35 -15.88
CA PRO A 279 4.94 0.61 -15.58
C PRO A 279 3.95 -0.11 -16.50
N THR A 280 4.35 -0.46 -17.73
CA THR A 280 3.50 -1.13 -18.72
C THR A 280 3.73 -2.64 -18.82
N THR A 281 4.57 -3.18 -17.94
CA THR A 281 4.92 -4.61 -17.99
C THR A 281 3.82 -5.48 -17.39
N ARG A 282 3.80 -6.74 -17.78
CA ARG A 282 2.84 -7.72 -17.28
C ARG A 282 2.81 -7.83 -15.74
N PRO A 283 3.95 -7.83 -15.00
CA PRO A 283 3.94 -7.78 -13.54
C PRO A 283 3.24 -6.54 -12.97
N ALA A 284 3.50 -5.36 -13.52
CA ALA A 284 2.85 -4.12 -13.09
C ALA A 284 1.33 -4.15 -13.37
N MET A 285 0.91 -4.58 -14.56
CA MET A 285 -0.51 -4.71 -14.90
C MET A 285 -1.23 -5.74 -14.01
N ARG A 286 -0.57 -6.83 -13.63
CA ARG A 286 -1.12 -7.80 -12.67
C ARG A 286 -1.28 -7.20 -11.27
N ALA A 287 -0.39 -6.28 -10.88
CA ALA A 287 -0.55 -5.54 -9.63
C ALA A 287 -1.83 -4.71 -9.64
N VAL A 288 -2.16 -4.02 -10.74
CA VAL A 288 -3.44 -3.32 -10.93
C VAL A 288 -4.63 -4.27 -10.70
N ARG A 289 -4.58 -5.49 -11.29
CA ARG A 289 -5.65 -6.49 -11.10
C ARG A 289 -5.83 -6.91 -9.66
N THR A 290 -4.76 -6.95 -8.88
CA THR A 290 -4.87 -7.28 -7.45
C THR A 290 -5.55 -6.16 -6.66
N VAL A 291 -5.28 -4.91 -6.99
CA VAL A 291 -5.92 -3.74 -6.37
C VAL A 291 -7.37 -3.61 -6.81
N ASP A 292 -7.70 -3.85 -8.08
CA ASP A 292 -9.08 -3.89 -8.61
C ASP A 292 -9.99 -4.84 -7.79
N ARG A 293 -9.43 -5.98 -7.34
CA ARG A 293 -10.14 -6.90 -6.45
C ARG A 293 -10.38 -6.34 -5.04
N GLN A 294 -9.47 -5.53 -4.51
CA GLN A 294 -9.65 -4.87 -3.21
C GLN A 294 -10.70 -3.77 -3.31
N ILE A 295 -10.67 -2.97 -4.37
CA ILE A 295 -11.68 -1.95 -4.67
C ILE A 295 -13.08 -2.59 -4.71
N ARG A 296 -13.21 -3.74 -5.37
CA ARG A 296 -14.47 -4.52 -5.39
C ARG A 296 -14.96 -4.89 -3.99
N GLN A 297 -14.07 -5.25 -3.07
CA GLN A 297 -14.45 -5.58 -1.69
C GLN A 297 -14.91 -4.33 -0.93
N ILE A 298 -14.19 -3.22 -1.06
CA ILE A 298 -14.51 -1.94 -0.42
C ILE A 298 -15.86 -1.42 -0.93
N ASP A 299 -16.08 -1.39 -2.25
CA ASP A 299 -17.35 -0.92 -2.82
C ASP A 299 -18.53 -1.82 -2.47
N ARG A 300 -18.30 -3.14 -2.36
CA ARG A 300 -19.34 -4.04 -1.86
C ARG A 300 -19.70 -3.70 -0.41
N MET A 301 -18.70 -3.47 0.46
CA MET A 301 -18.94 -3.06 1.85
C MET A 301 -19.68 -1.74 1.92
N ARG A 302 -19.29 -0.75 1.09
CA ARG A 302 -19.95 0.56 0.97
C ARG A 302 -21.46 0.44 0.75
N ARG A 303 -21.88 -0.44 -0.17
CA ARG A 303 -23.30 -0.66 -0.50
C ARG A 303 -24.11 -1.31 0.63
N HIS A 304 -23.43 -1.86 1.63
CA HIS A 304 -24.08 -2.54 2.76
C HIS A 304 -23.83 -1.82 4.10
N SER A 305 -23.09 -0.73 4.09
CA SER A 305 -22.86 0.10 5.26
C SER A 305 -24.12 0.91 5.58
N ALA A 306 -24.41 1.08 6.88
CA ALA A 306 -25.49 1.98 7.33
C ALA A 306 -25.14 3.45 7.05
N THR A 307 -23.85 3.80 7.13
CA THR A 307 -23.33 5.11 6.72
C THR A 307 -23.24 5.18 5.20
N GLY A 308 -23.80 6.21 4.58
CA GLY A 308 -23.63 6.46 3.15
C GLY A 308 -22.22 6.95 2.85
N TYR A 309 -21.43 6.18 2.09
CA TYR A 309 -20.07 6.58 1.69
C TYR A 309 -19.99 6.96 0.22
N ASP A 310 -19.34 8.09 -0.07
CA ASP A 310 -18.83 8.38 -1.39
C ASP A 310 -17.49 7.67 -1.60
N LEU A 311 -17.32 7.01 -2.75
CA LEU A 311 -16.09 6.30 -3.08
C LEU A 311 -15.33 7.05 -4.14
N TYR A 312 -14.14 7.51 -3.79
CA TYR A 312 -13.18 8.12 -4.69
C TYR A 312 -12.02 7.15 -4.93
N ILE A 313 -11.73 6.89 -6.20
CA ILE A 313 -10.57 6.10 -6.61
C ILE A 313 -9.69 7.05 -7.39
N LEU A 314 -8.43 7.21 -6.96
CA LEU A 314 -7.49 8.14 -7.58
C LEU A 314 -6.10 7.55 -7.67
N SER A 315 -5.25 8.15 -8.46
CA SER A 315 -3.80 8.04 -8.38
C SER A 315 -3.23 9.40 -7.96
N ASP A 316 -2.15 9.42 -7.24
CA ASP A 316 -1.50 10.66 -6.81
C ASP A 316 -0.63 11.26 -7.93
N HIS A 317 0.06 10.41 -8.69
CA HIS A 317 0.85 10.80 -9.87
C HIS A 317 0.90 9.64 -10.88
N GLY A 318 1.56 9.86 -12.01
CA GLY A 318 1.88 8.82 -12.99
C GLY A 318 3.32 8.35 -12.87
N GLN A 319 3.69 7.40 -13.73
CA GLN A 319 5.05 6.92 -13.89
C GLN A 319 5.36 6.72 -15.38
N THR A 320 6.46 7.28 -15.85
CA THR A 320 6.91 7.14 -17.25
C THR A 320 7.90 6.00 -17.38
N PRO A 321 7.82 5.17 -18.44
CA PRO A 321 8.84 4.17 -18.72
C PRO A 321 10.21 4.83 -18.89
N ALA A 322 11.21 4.33 -18.15
CA ALA A 322 12.57 4.82 -18.21
C ALA A 322 13.58 3.67 -18.13
N VAL A 323 14.74 3.87 -18.72
CA VAL A 323 15.88 2.95 -18.58
C VAL A 323 16.81 3.53 -17.52
N PRO A 324 17.14 2.79 -16.45
CA PRO A 324 18.07 3.27 -15.44
C PRO A 324 19.44 3.62 -16.07
N PHE A 325 20.02 4.76 -15.65
CA PHE A 325 21.29 5.27 -16.18
C PHE A 325 22.39 4.20 -16.19
N ARG A 326 22.54 3.48 -15.07
CA ARG A 326 23.54 2.41 -14.96
C ARG A 326 23.34 1.27 -15.96
N GLN A 327 22.07 0.98 -16.30
CA GLN A 327 21.75 -0.05 -17.30
C GLN A 327 22.11 0.43 -18.72
N LEU A 328 21.90 1.72 -18.99
CA LEU A 328 22.17 2.32 -20.29
C LEU A 328 23.68 2.52 -20.50
N HIS A 329 24.41 2.97 -19.47
CA HIS A 329 25.82 3.39 -19.60
C HIS A 329 26.82 2.44 -18.95
N GLY A 330 26.38 1.38 -18.26
CA GLY A 330 27.25 0.41 -17.61
C GLY A 330 27.90 0.89 -16.29
N GLU A 331 27.80 2.17 -15.96
CA GLU A 331 28.32 2.80 -14.75
C GLU A 331 27.30 3.63 -14.00
N SER A 332 27.56 4.00 -12.73
CA SER A 332 26.66 4.89 -11.99
C SER A 332 26.73 6.32 -12.54
N PHE A 333 25.64 7.10 -12.34
CA PHE A 333 25.61 8.50 -12.75
C PHE A 333 26.69 9.32 -12.03
N GLY A 334 26.93 9.04 -10.74
CA GLY A 334 27.99 9.71 -9.98
C GLY A 334 29.39 9.47 -10.57
N ARG A 335 29.73 8.22 -10.96
CA ARG A 335 30.99 7.93 -11.63
C ARG A 335 31.11 8.62 -12.99
N TYR A 336 30.00 8.64 -13.74
CA TYR A 336 29.99 9.35 -15.02
C TYR A 336 30.28 10.84 -14.85
N VAL A 337 29.63 11.49 -13.87
CA VAL A 337 29.86 12.92 -13.57
C VAL A 337 31.28 13.14 -13.04
N ALA A 338 31.78 12.29 -12.11
CA ALA A 338 33.15 12.41 -11.58
C ALA A 338 34.20 12.36 -12.68
N ARG A 339 33.99 11.58 -13.74
CA ARG A 339 34.91 11.51 -14.88
C ARG A 339 34.87 12.75 -15.78
N LEU A 340 33.78 13.49 -15.78
CA LEU A 340 33.63 14.71 -16.59
C LEU A 340 34.13 15.98 -15.90
N VAL A 341 34.31 15.92 -14.58
CA VAL A 341 34.71 17.07 -13.76
C VAL A 341 35.95 16.70 -13.01
N ASP A 342 37.11 17.24 -13.43
CA ASP A 342 38.34 17.10 -12.72
C ASP A 342 38.25 17.80 -11.34
N ASP A 343 38.87 17.22 -10.30
CA ASP A 343 38.96 17.75 -8.92
C ASP A 343 37.71 17.69 -8.02
N LEU A 344 36.66 16.90 -8.33
CA LEU A 344 35.56 16.70 -7.40
C LEU A 344 35.62 15.36 -6.66
N THR A 345 35.64 15.44 -5.33
CA THR A 345 35.32 14.26 -4.48
C THR A 345 33.80 14.08 -4.44
N LEU A 346 33.31 13.10 -5.18
CA LEU A 346 31.89 12.75 -5.19
C LEU A 346 31.61 11.66 -4.17
N THR A 347 30.72 11.95 -3.22
CA THR A 347 30.17 10.95 -2.32
C THR A 347 28.84 10.47 -2.86
N GLU A 348 28.77 9.23 -3.32
CA GLU A 348 27.57 8.61 -3.84
C GLU A 348 26.83 7.87 -2.73
N HIS A 349 25.64 8.33 -2.34
CA HIS A 349 24.78 7.64 -1.39
C HIS A 349 23.87 6.67 -2.14
N VAL A 350 24.15 5.36 -2.06
CA VAL A 350 23.35 4.32 -2.71
C VAL A 350 22.13 3.98 -1.86
N GLU A 351 20.96 4.15 -2.42
CA GLU A 351 19.66 4.05 -1.75
C GLU A 351 19.27 2.63 -1.28
N ALA A 352 19.79 1.59 -1.94
CA ALA A 352 19.42 0.20 -1.67
C ALA A 352 19.71 -0.27 -0.23
N GLU A 353 20.82 0.19 0.38
CA GLU A 353 21.13 -0.15 1.78
C GLU A 353 20.24 0.58 2.79
N VAL A 354 19.85 1.83 2.48
CA VAL A 354 18.95 2.62 3.36
C VAL A 354 17.53 2.07 3.32
N GLU A 355 17.08 1.61 2.17
CA GLU A 355 15.74 1.04 1.99
C GLU A 355 15.59 -0.31 2.70
N ALA A 356 16.55 -1.21 2.53
CA ALA A 356 16.57 -2.48 3.25
C ALA A 356 16.66 -2.27 4.77
N ARG A 357 17.52 -1.36 5.24
CA ARG A 357 17.65 -1.03 6.67
C ARG A 357 16.41 -0.34 7.25
N SER A 358 15.70 0.48 6.49
CA SER A 358 14.45 1.12 6.98
C SER A 358 13.31 0.13 7.12
N HIS A 359 13.14 -0.80 6.18
CA HIS A 359 12.14 -1.87 6.28
C HIS A 359 12.47 -2.87 7.40
N VAL A 360 13.75 -3.21 7.55
CA VAL A 360 14.25 -4.05 8.64
C VAL A 360 14.07 -3.36 9.99
N ALA A 361 14.42 -2.09 10.09
CA ALA A 361 14.23 -1.29 11.32
C ALA A 361 12.75 -1.15 11.68
N PHE A 362 11.87 -0.95 10.70
CA PHE A 362 10.42 -0.93 10.90
C PHE A 362 9.91 -2.27 11.45
N LEU A 363 10.28 -3.39 10.80
CA LEU A 363 9.91 -4.74 11.26
C LEU A 363 10.49 -5.04 12.65
N ALA A 364 11.72 -4.64 12.93
CA ALA A 364 12.36 -4.84 14.23
C ALA A 364 11.66 -4.04 15.33
N ASP A 365 11.23 -2.81 15.05
CA ASP A 365 10.50 -1.96 16.00
C ASP A 365 9.09 -2.50 16.29
N GLU A 366 8.37 -2.96 15.25
CA GLU A 366 7.08 -3.63 15.40
C GLU A 366 7.20 -4.94 16.18
N LEU A 367 8.23 -5.74 15.93
CA LEU A 367 8.50 -6.97 16.68
C LEU A 367 8.86 -6.66 18.13
N ARG A 368 9.57 -5.56 18.42
CA ARG A 368 9.89 -5.10 19.77
C ARG A 368 8.62 -4.74 20.53
N THR A 369 7.74 -4.00 19.91
CA THR A 369 6.45 -3.58 20.47
C THR A 369 5.54 -4.77 20.71
N ALA A 370 5.42 -5.68 19.74
CA ALA A 370 4.68 -6.92 19.88
C ALA A 370 5.24 -7.79 21.01
N GLN A 371 6.57 -7.83 21.18
CA GLN A 371 7.23 -8.58 22.26
C GLN A 371 6.82 -8.06 23.65
N GLN A 372 6.62 -6.76 23.82
CA GLN A 372 6.21 -6.16 25.09
C GLN A 372 4.74 -6.45 25.44
N ALA A 373 3.89 -6.62 24.44
CA ALA A 373 2.45 -6.84 24.57
C ALA A 373 2.05 -8.33 24.75
N LEU A 374 2.97 -9.26 24.54
CA LEU A 374 2.67 -10.71 24.49
C LEU A 374 3.06 -11.44 25.78
N SER A 375 2.45 -12.61 25.97
CA SER A 375 2.80 -13.51 27.07
C SER A 375 4.28 -13.95 27.04
N PRO A 376 4.92 -14.30 28.18
CA PRO A 376 6.35 -14.63 28.24
C PRO A 376 6.83 -15.75 27.30
N LYS A 377 5.95 -16.69 26.93
CA LYS A 377 6.27 -17.76 25.97
C LYS A 377 6.29 -17.25 24.54
N THR A 378 5.29 -16.47 24.16
CA THR A 378 5.15 -15.88 22.81
C THR A 378 6.16 -14.76 22.59
N ALA A 379 6.43 -13.95 23.62
CA ALA A 379 7.46 -12.92 23.60
C ALA A 379 8.87 -13.48 23.30
N ARG A 380 9.19 -14.67 23.80
CA ARG A 380 10.45 -15.37 23.49
C ARG A 380 10.56 -15.78 22.02
N ALA A 381 9.46 -16.24 21.41
CA ALA A 381 9.43 -16.60 19.99
C ALA A 381 9.59 -15.36 19.10
N VAL A 382 8.88 -14.29 19.41
CA VAL A 382 8.99 -12.97 18.71
C VAL A 382 10.38 -12.38 18.88
N GLY A 383 10.99 -12.47 20.06
CA GLY A 383 12.36 -12.04 20.31
C GLY A 383 13.44 -12.83 19.54
N ARG A 384 13.18 -14.10 19.20
CA ARG A 384 14.05 -14.86 18.28
C ARG A 384 13.91 -14.37 16.84
N LEU A 385 12.68 -14.13 16.39
CA LEU A 385 12.41 -13.61 15.05
C LEU A 385 13.03 -12.22 14.87
N ARG A 386 12.92 -11.34 15.88
CA ARG A 386 13.53 -10.02 15.87
C ARG A 386 15.05 -10.09 15.70
N ARG A 387 15.75 -10.94 16.46
CA ARG A 387 17.21 -11.13 16.34
C ARG A 387 17.66 -11.71 15.00
N TYR A 388 16.77 -12.35 14.29
CA TYR A 388 17.05 -12.83 12.92
C TYR A 388 16.85 -11.73 11.88
N VAL A 389 16.01 -10.75 12.18
CA VAL A 389 15.69 -9.60 11.32
C VAL A 389 16.69 -8.44 11.53
N GLU A 390 17.15 -8.21 12.76
CA GLU A 390 18.25 -7.27 13.08
C GLU A 390 19.61 -7.81 12.58
#